data_bc185bab6521c7993307f36ec823273d
#
_entry.id   bc185bab6521c7993307f36ec823273d
#
_cell.length_a   1.000
_cell.length_b   1.000
_cell.length_c   1.000
_cell.angle_alpha   90.00
_cell.angle_beta   90.00
_cell.angle_gamma   90.00
#
_symmetry.space_group_name_H-M   'P 1'
#
loop_
_entity.id
_entity.type
_entity.pdbx_description
1 polymer ?
#
loop_
_entity_poly.entity_id
_entity_poly.type
_entity_poly.pdbx_seq_one_letter_code
_entity_poly.pdbx_strand_id
1 'polypeptide(L)'
;MQFHLNGFQPGDPDISPAATPAQSDGLPEAVDVLIVGSGPAGLTLAAQMSAFPDITTRLVESKPGPMQKGQADGVSCRSMEMFEAFGFAHKVMREAYWVNETTFWKSDPEAADQIIRTGRIQDVEDGMSEMPHVILNQARVHDMYLDVMQRSPHRLQPDYNRRLDSLTITPGDTHPVTAVLIHKIESPDTGEMSETRETVKARYLVGCDGARSAVRGAMGLELKGDSANKAWGVMDVLAVTDFPDIRQKTLIQATGSGALLIIPREGGYMARIYVEMETLGKGERVRNRNISLEDLIAAAQQIFRPHKFDVKDTIWWSVYEIGQRLTDKFDNADEDPDAPLPSVFIAGDACHTHSPKAGQGMNVSMGDSFNLGWKLAAVIQGRSNPDLLRSYSCLLYTSDAADDR
;
A
#
# COMPACT_ATOMS: atom_id res chain seq x y z
N MET A 1 1.97 -35.98 -0.89
CA MET A 1 0.71 -36.59 -0.38
C MET A 1 0.07 -35.53 0.48
N GLN A 2 -1.10 -35.09 0.12
CA GLN A 2 -1.83 -34.07 0.86
C GLN A 2 -2.72 -34.75 1.90
N PHE A 3 -2.55 -34.36 3.16
CA PHE A 3 -3.36 -34.88 4.26
C PHE A 3 -4.33 -33.81 4.71
N HIS A 4 -5.62 -34.13 4.69
CA HIS A 4 -6.68 -33.32 5.27
C HIS A 4 -7.20 -33.94 6.55
N LEU A 5 -7.77 -33.15 7.46
CA LEU A 5 -8.45 -33.65 8.66
C LEU A 5 -9.52 -34.69 8.33
N ASN A 6 -10.13 -34.61 7.16
CA ASN A 6 -11.16 -35.52 6.65
C ASN A 6 -10.60 -36.60 5.68
N GLY A 7 -9.29 -36.85 5.69
CA GLY A 7 -8.63 -37.81 4.82
C GLY A 7 -8.02 -37.18 3.55
N PHE A 8 -7.64 -38.02 2.60
CA PHE A 8 -7.05 -37.58 1.34
C PHE A 8 -8.09 -36.89 0.46
N GLN A 9 -7.74 -35.73 -0.06
CA GLN A 9 -8.50 -35.03 -1.08
C GLN A 9 -7.62 -34.84 -2.33
N PRO A 10 -8.14 -35.10 -3.54
CA PRO A 10 -7.40 -34.87 -4.78
C PRO A 10 -7.34 -33.36 -5.08
N GLY A 11 -6.26 -32.94 -5.73
CA GLY A 11 -6.08 -31.55 -6.15
C GLY A 11 -5.24 -30.74 -5.17
N ASP A 12 -5.21 -29.43 -5.39
CA ASP A 12 -4.53 -28.46 -4.53
C ASP A 12 -5.53 -27.95 -3.47
N PRO A 13 -5.28 -28.17 -2.16
CA PRO A 13 -6.18 -27.76 -1.10
C PRO A 13 -6.32 -26.22 -0.98
N ASP A 14 -5.35 -25.48 -1.50
CA ASP A 14 -5.37 -24.01 -1.49
C ASP A 14 -6.31 -23.42 -2.56
N ILE A 15 -6.80 -24.25 -3.50
CA ILE A 15 -7.73 -23.83 -4.54
C ILE A 15 -9.16 -24.15 -4.11
N SER A 16 -9.95 -23.11 -3.85
CA SER A 16 -11.37 -23.25 -3.52
C SER A 16 -12.16 -23.79 -4.72
N PRO A 17 -13.23 -24.56 -4.48
CA PRO A 17 -14.18 -24.90 -5.55
C PRO A 17 -14.68 -23.64 -6.26
N ALA A 18 -14.74 -23.69 -7.58
CA ALA A 18 -15.22 -22.55 -8.37
C ALA A 18 -16.72 -22.31 -8.10
N ALA A 19 -17.06 -21.05 -7.86
CA ALA A 19 -18.45 -20.61 -7.83
C ALA A 19 -19.04 -20.55 -9.26
N THR A 20 -20.35 -20.62 -9.35
CA THR A 20 -21.06 -20.49 -10.62
C THR A 20 -22.04 -19.32 -10.50
N PRO A 21 -21.99 -18.34 -11.39
CA PRO A 21 -21.04 -18.19 -12.50
C PRO A 21 -19.66 -17.71 -12.05
N ALA A 22 -18.61 -18.09 -12.80
CA ALA A 22 -17.29 -17.48 -12.69
C ALA A 22 -17.36 -16.01 -13.14
N GLN A 23 -16.30 -15.24 -12.81
CA GLN A 23 -16.20 -13.85 -13.28
C GLN A 23 -16.33 -13.79 -14.81
N SER A 24 -17.31 -13.02 -15.31
CA SER A 24 -17.52 -12.82 -16.74
C SER A 24 -16.49 -11.87 -17.33
N ASP A 25 -16.22 -12.03 -18.62
CA ASP A 25 -15.52 -11.01 -19.39
C ASP A 25 -16.40 -9.73 -19.44
N GLY A 26 -15.81 -8.59 -19.07
CA GLY A 26 -16.53 -7.33 -18.95
C GLY A 26 -17.20 -7.11 -17.58
N LEU A 27 -17.56 -5.86 -17.34
CA LEU A 27 -18.20 -5.45 -16.08
C LEU A 27 -19.70 -5.76 -16.12
N PRO A 28 -20.27 -6.30 -15.04
CA PRO A 28 -21.73 -6.49 -14.92
C PRO A 28 -22.42 -5.14 -14.72
N GLU A 29 -23.75 -5.11 -14.93
CA GLU A 29 -24.57 -3.91 -14.69
C GLU A 29 -24.58 -3.50 -13.23
N ALA A 30 -24.52 -4.47 -12.31
CA ALA A 30 -24.54 -4.23 -10.86
C ALA A 30 -23.67 -5.24 -10.10
N VAL A 31 -23.11 -4.77 -8.97
CA VAL A 31 -22.29 -5.55 -8.03
C VAL A 31 -22.60 -5.16 -6.59
N ASP A 32 -22.33 -6.07 -5.65
CA ASP A 32 -22.40 -5.71 -4.23
C ASP A 32 -21.26 -4.77 -3.85
N VAL A 33 -20.03 -5.05 -4.28
CA VAL A 33 -18.85 -4.24 -3.96
C VAL A 33 -18.06 -3.91 -5.22
N LEU A 34 -17.89 -2.61 -5.49
CA LEU A 34 -16.98 -2.09 -6.51
C LEU A 34 -15.76 -1.46 -5.83
N ILE A 35 -14.59 -2.01 -6.10
CA ILE A 35 -13.30 -1.53 -5.58
C ILE A 35 -12.60 -0.76 -6.70
N VAL A 36 -12.14 0.47 -6.41
CA VAL A 36 -11.44 1.32 -7.38
C VAL A 36 -9.98 1.46 -6.96
N GLY A 37 -9.06 0.87 -7.74
CA GLY A 37 -7.62 0.87 -7.50
C GLY A 37 -7.10 -0.46 -6.95
N SER A 38 -6.07 -1.03 -7.60
CA SER A 38 -5.42 -2.29 -7.22
C SER A 38 -4.09 -2.09 -6.46
N GLY A 39 -3.97 -1.00 -5.71
CA GLY A 39 -2.89 -0.81 -4.74
C GLY A 39 -3.03 -1.76 -3.54
N PRO A 40 -2.13 -1.69 -2.55
CA PRO A 40 -2.16 -2.55 -1.36
C PRO A 40 -3.52 -2.58 -0.65
N ALA A 41 -4.16 -1.41 -0.49
CA ALA A 41 -5.50 -1.32 0.09
C ALA A 41 -6.54 -2.09 -0.74
N GLY A 42 -6.61 -1.83 -2.05
CA GLY A 42 -7.60 -2.46 -2.92
C GLY A 42 -7.42 -3.97 -3.04
N LEU A 43 -6.18 -4.45 -3.11
CA LEU A 43 -5.90 -5.89 -3.17
C LEU A 43 -6.21 -6.61 -1.84
N THR A 44 -5.91 -5.98 -0.70
CA THR A 44 -6.28 -6.54 0.62
C THR A 44 -7.79 -6.70 0.72
N LEU A 45 -8.54 -5.66 0.33
CA LEU A 45 -10.00 -5.72 0.32
C LEU A 45 -10.52 -6.77 -0.67
N ALA A 46 -10.01 -6.77 -1.90
CA ALA A 46 -10.44 -7.70 -2.95
C ALA A 46 -10.14 -9.16 -2.57
N ALA A 47 -8.96 -9.45 -2.01
CA ALA A 47 -8.62 -10.78 -1.52
C ALA A 47 -9.57 -11.24 -0.41
N GLN A 48 -9.93 -10.34 0.53
CA GLN A 48 -10.86 -10.66 1.59
C GLN A 48 -12.29 -10.90 1.06
N MET A 49 -12.77 -10.02 0.17
CA MET A 49 -14.10 -10.16 -0.43
C MET A 49 -14.20 -11.39 -1.33
N SER A 50 -13.11 -11.77 -2.00
CA SER A 50 -13.07 -12.94 -2.89
C SER A 50 -13.34 -14.27 -2.19
N ALA A 51 -13.19 -14.33 -0.85
CA ALA A 51 -13.52 -15.51 -0.05
C ALA A 51 -15.03 -15.77 0.11
N PHE A 52 -15.88 -14.80 -0.25
CA PHE A 52 -17.34 -14.87 -0.08
C PHE A 52 -18.03 -15.12 -1.43
N PRO A 53 -18.43 -16.37 -1.75
CA PRO A 53 -19.00 -16.72 -3.05
C PRO A 53 -20.40 -16.15 -3.30
N ASP A 54 -21.06 -15.65 -2.27
CA ASP A 54 -22.40 -15.03 -2.30
C ASP A 54 -22.34 -13.49 -2.43
N ILE A 55 -21.13 -12.89 -2.49
CA ILE A 55 -20.94 -11.45 -2.64
C ILE A 55 -20.27 -11.15 -3.99
N THR A 56 -20.98 -10.44 -4.84
CA THR A 56 -20.46 -10.03 -6.15
C THR A 56 -19.50 -8.86 -5.99
N THR A 57 -18.22 -9.09 -6.29
CA THR A 57 -17.15 -8.09 -6.17
C THR A 57 -16.43 -7.88 -7.50
N ARG A 58 -16.15 -6.62 -7.84
CA ARG A 58 -15.27 -6.25 -8.96
C ARG A 58 -14.21 -5.25 -8.48
N LEU A 59 -13.02 -5.39 -9.03
CA LEU A 59 -11.87 -4.52 -8.77
C LEU A 59 -11.41 -3.90 -10.07
N VAL A 60 -11.49 -2.57 -10.20
CA VAL A 60 -11.06 -1.83 -11.39
C VAL A 60 -9.72 -1.12 -11.15
N GLU A 61 -8.86 -1.10 -12.16
CA GLU A 61 -7.53 -0.48 -12.11
C GLU A 61 -7.25 0.34 -13.36
N SER A 62 -6.76 1.54 -13.18
CA SER A 62 -6.45 2.48 -14.27
C SER A 62 -5.23 2.09 -15.10
N LYS A 63 -4.31 1.30 -14.55
CA LYS A 63 -3.11 0.82 -15.23
C LYS A 63 -3.42 -0.39 -16.12
N PRO A 64 -2.55 -0.69 -17.09
CA PRO A 64 -2.80 -1.76 -18.06
C PRO A 64 -2.53 -3.17 -17.50
N GLY A 65 -1.98 -3.31 -16.33
CA GLY A 65 -1.62 -4.61 -15.76
C GLY A 65 -1.09 -4.52 -14.33
N PRO A 66 -0.61 -5.66 -13.80
CA PRO A 66 -0.08 -5.75 -12.44
C PRO A 66 1.10 -4.82 -12.19
N MET A 67 1.29 -4.46 -10.93
CA MET A 67 2.40 -3.62 -10.50
C MET A 67 3.75 -4.28 -10.77
N GLN A 68 4.62 -3.61 -11.54
CA GLN A 68 5.97 -4.09 -11.86
C GLN A 68 7.03 -3.58 -10.89
N LYS A 69 6.84 -2.39 -10.35
CA LYS A 69 7.79 -1.73 -9.44
C LYS A 69 7.01 -1.07 -8.32
N GLY A 70 7.28 -1.50 -7.09
CA GLY A 70 6.70 -0.92 -5.88
C GLY A 70 7.60 0.14 -5.26
N GLN A 71 6.99 1.10 -4.58
CA GLN A 71 7.71 2.14 -3.83
C GLN A 71 7.93 1.71 -2.36
N ALA A 72 6.94 1.04 -1.76
CA ALA A 72 7.02 0.50 -0.42
C ALA A 72 7.73 -0.86 -0.39
N ASP A 73 8.28 -1.21 0.76
CA ASP A 73 8.98 -2.47 0.98
C ASP A 73 8.91 -2.98 2.44
N GLY A 74 8.73 -2.10 3.43
CA GLY A 74 8.59 -2.50 4.82
C GLY A 74 7.23 -3.12 5.11
N VAL A 75 7.23 -4.35 5.65
CA VAL A 75 6.04 -5.08 6.06
C VAL A 75 6.11 -5.33 7.56
N SER A 76 5.24 -4.66 8.32
CA SER A 76 5.19 -4.78 9.78
C SER A 76 4.69 -6.15 10.23
N CYS A 77 4.97 -6.53 11.46
CA CYS A 77 4.47 -7.77 12.06
C CYS A 77 2.94 -7.88 11.97
N ARG A 78 2.20 -6.78 12.19
CA ARG A 78 0.74 -6.75 12.02
C ARG A 78 0.29 -7.08 10.59
N SER A 79 1.01 -6.59 9.58
CA SER A 79 0.72 -6.92 8.19
C SER A 79 1.06 -8.37 7.87
N MET A 80 2.12 -8.92 8.48
CA MET A 80 2.45 -10.34 8.38
C MET A 80 1.36 -11.23 9.00
N GLU A 81 0.75 -10.83 10.12
CA GLU A 81 -0.40 -11.51 10.71
C GLU A 81 -1.63 -11.50 9.77
N MET A 82 -1.86 -10.39 9.05
CA MET A 82 -2.88 -10.35 8.00
C MET A 82 -2.55 -11.30 6.85
N PHE A 83 -1.28 -11.37 6.43
CA PHE A 83 -0.84 -12.31 5.38
C PHE A 83 -1.00 -13.77 5.81
N GLU A 84 -0.86 -14.07 7.10
CA GLU A 84 -1.17 -15.39 7.65
C GLU A 84 -2.66 -15.71 7.54
N ALA A 85 -3.54 -14.74 7.82
CA ALA A 85 -4.97 -14.90 7.61
C ALA A 85 -5.36 -15.16 6.14
N PHE A 86 -4.57 -14.65 5.18
CA PHE A 86 -4.70 -14.95 3.75
C PHE A 86 -3.95 -16.21 3.31
N GLY A 87 -3.17 -16.85 4.19
CA GLY A 87 -2.46 -18.10 3.93
C GLY A 87 -1.13 -17.95 3.17
N PHE A 88 -0.56 -16.74 3.04
CA PHE A 88 0.68 -16.54 2.29
C PHE A 88 1.85 -15.94 3.10
N ALA A 89 1.72 -15.70 4.41
CA ALA A 89 2.82 -15.19 5.24
C ALA A 89 4.10 -16.02 5.10
N HIS A 90 3.97 -17.35 5.04
CA HIS A 90 5.08 -18.26 4.86
C HIS A 90 5.86 -18.06 3.53
N LYS A 91 5.17 -17.59 2.47
CA LYS A 91 5.81 -17.24 1.18
C LYS A 91 6.62 -15.96 1.34
N VAL A 92 6.03 -14.95 2.00
CA VAL A 92 6.72 -13.69 2.32
C VAL A 92 7.96 -13.94 3.15
N MET A 93 7.87 -14.73 4.24
CA MET A 93 9.00 -15.06 5.12
C MET A 93 10.17 -15.71 4.39
N ARG A 94 9.90 -16.50 3.35
CA ARG A 94 10.97 -17.16 2.56
C ARG A 94 11.69 -16.23 1.60
N GLU A 95 10.99 -15.22 1.07
CA GLU A 95 11.54 -14.31 0.06
C GLU A 95 12.12 -13.03 0.68
N ALA A 96 11.56 -12.58 1.81
CA ALA A 96 11.84 -11.30 2.42
C ALA A 96 13.18 -11.27 3.18
N TYR A 97 13.71 -10.07 3.35
CA TYR A 97 14.74 -9.80 4.35
C TYR A 97 14.08 -9.59 5.72
N TRP A 98 14.55 -10.29 6.76
CA TRP A 98 14.04 -10.13 8.13
C TRP A 98 14.77 -9.02 8.87
N VAL A 99 14.03 -8.07 9.39
CA VAL A 99 14.57 -6.97 10.19
C VAL A 99 14.59 -7.39 11.66
N ASN A 100 15.70 -7.92 12.12
CA ASN A 100 15.85 -8.34 13.52
C ASN A 100 16.27 -7.16 14.42
N GLU A 101 17.09 -6.27 13.88
CA GLU A 101 17.70 -5.18 14.63
C GLU A 101 17.80 -3.91 13.79
N THR A 102 17.76 -2.79 14.49
CA THR A 102 18.00 -1.45 13.92
C THR A 102 19.23 -0.84 14.59
N THR A 103 20.15 -0.32 13.78
CA THR A 103 21.36 0.35 14.27
C THR A 103 21.27 1.87 14.11
N PHE A 104 21.92 2.60 15.02
CA PHE A 104 21.95 4.05 15.02
C PHE A 104 23.38 4.55 14.95
N TRP A 105 23.59 5.50 14.06
CA TRP A 105 24.88 6.13 13.84
C TRP A 105 24.74 7.65 13.91
N LYS A 106 25.73 8.32 14.46
CA LYS A 106 25.78 9.79 14.56
C LYS A 106 27.18 10.28 14.21
N SER A 107 27.32 11.59 13.97
CA SER A 107 28.66 12.20 13.86
C SER A 107 29.49 11.90 15.10
N ASP A 108 30.78 11.60 14.86
CA ASP A 108 31.76 11.43 15.91
C ASP A 108 32.00 12.80 16.60
N PRO A 109 31.88 12.88 17.95
CA PRO A 109 32.17 14.12 18.68
C PRO A 109 33.60 14.64 18.51
N GLU A 110 34.56 13.73 18.23
CA GLU A 110 36.00 14.08 18.05
C GLU A 110 36.33 14.37 16.60
N ALA A 111 35.49 13.91 15.63
CA ALA A 111 35.69 14.09 14.20
C ALA A 111 34.32 14.26 13.50
N ALA A 112 33.76 15.48 13.54
CA ALA A 112 32.37 15.77 13.14
C ALA A 112 32.02 15.41 11.70
N ASP A 113 33.00 15.23 10.80
CA ASP A 113 32.85 14.77 9.43
C ASP A 113 32.81 13.23 9.28
N GLN A 114 32.93 12.50 10.38
CA GLN A 114 32.89 11.05 10.44
C GLN A 114 31.70 10.58 11.28
N ILE A 115 31.29 9.32 11.06
CA ILE A 115 30.19 8.70 11.80
C ILE A 115 30.68 7.54 12.67
N ILE A 116 30.04 7.39 13.84
CA ILE A 116 30.24 6.26 14.76
C ILE A 116 28.92 5.62 15.13
N ARG A 117 28.92 4.30 15.40
CA ARG A 117 27.74 3.61 15.91
C ARG A 117 27.47 4.01 17.33
N THR A 118 26.26 4.53 17.60
CA THR A 118 25.84 4.98 18.93
C THR A 118 24.84 4.06 19.61
N GLY A 119 24.22 3.14 18.85
CA GLY A 119 23.22 2.24 19.42
C GLY A 119 22.82 1.11 18.48
N ARG A 120 22.21 0.10 19.07
CA ARG A 120 21.60 -1.04 18.40
C ARG A 120 20.41 -1.50 19.25
N ILE A 121 19.26 -1.70 18.64
CA ILE A 121 18.05 -2.15 19.31
C ILE A 121 17.42 -3.31 18.54
N GLN A 122 16.71 -4.17 19.23
CA GLN A 122 15.82 -5.14 18.62
C GLN A 122 14.67 -4.40 17.92
N ASP A 123 14.28 -4.82 16.71
CA ASP A 123 13.27 -4.10 15.91
C ASP A 123 11.84 -4.38 16.42
N VAL A 124 11.55 -5.63 16.76
CA VAL A 124 10.26 -6.05 17.35
C VAL A 124 10.53 -6.63 18.74
N GLU A 125 9.91 -6.09 19.79
CA GLU A 125 10.06 -6.58 21.15
C GLU A 125 9.50 -7.99 21.31
N ASP A 126 10.14 -8.79 22.18
CA ASP A 126 9.70 -10.15 22.50
C ASP A 126 8.26 -10.15 23.05
N GLY A 127 7.45 -11.05 22.53
CA GLY A 127 6.05 -11.20 22.93
C GLY A 127 5.05 -10.24 22.28
N MET A 128 5.51 -9.31 21.44
CA MET A 128 4.62 -8.41 20.70
C MET A 128 3.93 -9.14 19.53
N SER A 129 4.64 -10.01 18.82
CA SER A 129 4.10 -10.81 17.73
C SER A 129 4.99 -12.02 17.48
N GLU A 130 4.38 -13.12 17.01
CA GLU A 130 5.11 -14.28 16.47
C GLU A 130 5.63 -14.03 15.04
N MET A 131 5.19 -12.94 14.41
CA MET A 131 5.58 -12.58 13.05
C MET A 131 6.69 -11.52 13.06
N PRO A 132 7.71 -11.66 12.17
CA PRO A 132 8.78 -10.68 12.05
C PRO A 132 8.32 -9.43 11.28
N HIS A 133 9.02 -8.31 11.51
CA HIS A 133 9.08 -7.22 10.55
C HIS A 133 10.00 -7.63 9.39
N VAL A 134 9.55 -7.47 8.16
CA VAL A 134 10.30 -7.90 6.98
C VAL A 134 10.33 -6.83 5.89
N ILE A 135 11.30 -6.97 4.98
CA ILE A 135 11.40 -6.13 3.78
C ILE A 135 11.17 -7.01 2.56
N LEU A 136 10.16 -6.67 1.79
CA LEU A 136 9.82 -7.32 0.53
C LEU A 136 9.27 -6.31 -0.46
N ASN A 137 9.66 -6.41 -1.72
CA ASN A 137 9.16 -5.53 -2.77
C ASN A 137 7.63 -5.55 -2.83
N GLN A 138 7.01 -4.38 -2.84
CA GLN A 138 5.55 -4.21 -2.93
C GLN A 138 4.93 -4.98 -4.11
N ALA A 139 5.64 -5.08 -5.26
CA ALA A 139 5.15 -5.84 -6.40
C ALA A 139 5.04 -7.34 -6.11
N ARG A 140 5.91 -7.91 -5.23
CA ARG A 140 5.78 -9.32 -4.80
C ARG A 140 4.59 -9.52 -3.88
N VAL A 141 4.32 -8.59 -2.96
CA VAL A 141 3.10 -8.61 -2.14
C VAL A 141 1.86 -8.53 -3.03
N HIS A 142 1.89 -7.66 -4.05
CA HIS A 142 0.84 -7.54 -5.06
C HIS A 142 0.55 -8.89 -5.75
N ASP A 143 1.61 -9.59 -6.25
CA ASP A 143 1.47 -10.90 -6.89
C ASP A 143 0.83 -11.94 -5.96
N MET A 144 1.23 -11.94 -4.67
CA MET A 144 0.69 -12.89 -3.68
C MET A 144 -0.80 -12.67 -3.42
N TYR A 145 -1.26 -11.42 -3.38
CA TYR A 145 -2.68 -11.10 -3.30
C TYR A 145 -3.44 -11.54 -4.56
N LEU A 146 -2.88 -11.30 -5.75
CA LEU A 146 -3.48 -11.77 -7.01
C LEU A 146 -3.62 -13.30 -7.03
N ASP A 147 -2.62 -14.02 -6.51
CA ASP A 147 -2.65 -15.49 -6.38
C ASP A 147 -3.80 -15.95 -5.43
N VAL A 148 -3.99 -15.28 -4.29
CA VAL A 148 -5.12 -15.53 -3.38
C VAL A 148 -6.45 -15.33 -4.10
N MET A 149 -6.61 -14.21 -4.77
CA MET A 149 -7.84 -13.86 -5.51
C MET A 149 -8.13 -14.88 -6.63
N GLN A 150 -7.11 -15.28 -7.37
CA GLN A 150 -7.25 -16.26 -8.46
C GLN A 150 -7.62 -17.66 -7.95
N ARG A 151 -7.23 -18.04 -6.73
CA ARG A 151 -7.58 -19.32 -6.09
C ARG A 151 -8.93 -19.30 -5.38
N SER A 152 -9.55 -18.14 -5.26
CA SER A 152 -10.84 -17.94 -4.61
C SER A 152 -12.00 -18.54 -5.42
N PRO A 153 -13.20 -18.74 -4.84
CA PRO A 153 -14.36 -19.26 -5.56
C PRO A 153 -14.69 -18.52 -6.86
N HIS A 154 -14.61 -17.20 -6.85
CA HIS A 154 -14.91 -16.37 -8.04
C HIS A 154 -13.76 -16.23 -9.03
N ARG A 155 -12.55 -16.71 -8.71
CA ARG A 155 -11.35 -16.48 -9.55
C ARG A 155 -11.16 -14.99 -9.84
N LEU A 156 -11.38 -14.15 -8.83
CA LEU A 156 -11.40 -12.69 -8.97
C LEU A 156 -10.09 -12.17 -9.55
N GLN A 157 -10.19 -11.32 -10.55
CA GLN A 157 -9.06 -10.65 -11.20
C GLN A 157 -9.37 -9.15 -11.34
N PRO A 158 -8.36 -8.27 -11.31
CA PRO A 158 -8.56 -6.86 -11.58
C PRO A 158 -8.99 -6.61 -13.03
N ASP A 159 -9.93 -5.71 -13.21
CA ASP A 159 -10.35 -5.15 -14.48
C ASP A 159 -9.44 -3.97 -14.82
N TYR A 160 -8.36 -4.22 -15.55
CA TYR A 160 -7.35 -3.22 -15.91
C TYR A 160 -7.84 -2.21 -16.93
N ASN A 161 -7.07 -1.11 -17.12
CA ASN A 161 -7.35 -0.01 -18.05
C ASN A 161 -8.67 0.73 -17.75
N ARG A 162 -9.18 0.67 -16.51
CA ARG A 162 -10.43 1.31 -16.11
C ARG A 162 -10.18 2.32 -14.99
N ARG A 163 -10.51 3.58 -15.24
CA ARG A 163 -10.46 4.65 -14.23
C ARG A 163 -11.85 5.18 -13.94
N LEU A 164 -12.09 5.58 -12.69
CA LEU A 164 -13.33 6.29 -12.34
C LEU A 164 -13.34 7.67 -13.02
N ASP A 165 -14.44 7.98 -13.69
CA ASP A 165 -14.73 9.28 -14.29
C ASP A 165 -15.65 10.10 -13.37
N SER A 166 -16.74 9.48 -12.93
CA SER A 166 -17.70 10.10 -12.00
C SER A 166 -18.45 9.04 -11.19
N LEU A 167 -19.02 9.46 -10.09
CA LEU A 167 -19.98 8.67 -9.33
C LEU A 167 -21.18 9.52 -8.91
N THR A 168 -22.34 8.89 -8.81
CA THR A 168 -23.56 9.49 -8.25
C THR A 168 -24.15 8.54 -7.23
N ILE A 169 -24.80 9.10 -6.19
CA ILE A 169 -25.43 8.34 -5.12
C ILE A 169 -26.93 8.65 -5.15
N THR A 170 -27.73 7.60 -5.25
CA THR A 170 -29.20 7.66 -5.20
C THR A 170 -29.67 6.94 -3.95
N PRO A 171 -29.89 7.65 -2.83
CA PRO A 171 -30.31 7.04 -1.58
C PRO A 171 -31.64 6.27 -1.74
N GLY A 172 -31.74 5.11 -1.09
CA GLY A 172 -32.92 4.26 -1.12
C GLY A 172 -32.95 3.18 -2.21
N ASP A 173 -32.05 3.25 -3.20
CA ASP A 173 -31.88 2.17 -4.16
C ASP A 173 -31.16 0.98 -3.53
N THR A 174 -31.39 -0.22 -4.06
CA THR A 174 -30.65 -1.44 -3.66
C THR A 174 -29.17 -1.37 -4.01
N HIS A 175 -28.84 -0.67 -5.09
CA HIS A 175 -27.49 -0.34 -5.54
C HIS A 175 -27.37 1.18 -5.68
N PRO A 176 -27.18 1.91 -4.55
CA PRO A 176 -27.30 3.36 -4.52
C PRO A 176 -26.18 4.07 -5.26
N VAL A 177 -25.04 3.42 -5.51
CA VAL A 177 -23.89 4.04 -6.17
C VAL A 177 -23.89 3.68 -7.65
N THR A 178 -23.89 4.71 -8.51
CA THR A 178 -23.68 4.56 -9.95
C THR A 178 -22.30 5.12 -10.29
N ALA A 179 -21.38 4.26 -10.71
CA ALA A 179 -20.03 4.59 -11.13
C ALA A 179 -19.94 4.62 -12.66
N VAL A 180 -19.40 5.71 -13.22
CA VAL A 180 -19.02 5.80 -14.63
C VAL A 180 -17.52 5.62 -14.73
N LEU A 181 -17.09 4.66 -15.53
CA LEU A 181 -15.70 4.31 -15.75
C LEU A 181 -15.28 4.65 -17.18
N ILE A 182 -14.05 5.09 -17.36
CA ILE A 182 -13.41 5.19 -18.67
C ILE A 182 -12.53 3.96 -18.85
N HIS A 183 -12.87 3.16 -19.83
CA HIS A 183 -12.09 2.00 -20.25
C HIS A 183 -11.23 2.35 -21.46
N LYS A 184 -9.91 2.19 -21.33
CA LYS A 184 -8.93 2.37 -22.40
C LYS A 184 -8.72 1.04 -23.09
N ILE A 185 -8.97 1.02 -24.40
CA ILE A 185 -8.85 -0.17 -25.22
C ILE A 185 -7.78 0.10 -26.29
N GLU A 186 -6.76 -0.74 -26.33
CA GLU A 186 -5.76 -0.73 -27.39
C GLU A 186 -6.25 -1.64 -28.54
N SER A 187 -6.28 -1.10 -29.76
CA SER A 187 -6.62 -1.89 -30.94
C SER A 187 -5.51 -2.90 -31.21
N PRO A 188 -5.81 -4.21 -31.28
CA PRO A 188 -4.80 -5.24 -31.53
C PRO A 188 -4.10 -5.07 -32.91
N ASP A 189 -4.81 -4.48 -33.87
CA ASP A 189 -4.33 -4.37 -35.26
C ASP A 189 -3.51 -3.10 -35.50
N THR A 190 -3.87 -2.01 -34.85
CA THR A 190 -3.26 -0.68 -35.12
C THR A 190 -2.44 -0.12 -33.95
N GLY A 191 -2.59 -0.66 -32.74
CA GLY A 191 -2.02 -0.10 -31.52
C GLY A 191 -2.66 1.24 -31.08
N GLU A 192 -3.72 1.67 -31.75
CA GLU A 192 -4.41 2.92 -31.39
C GLU A 192 -5.22 2.74 -30.13
N MET A 193 -5.12 3.74 -29.23
CA MET A 193 -5.87 3.79 -27.99
C MET A 193 -7.23 4.44 -28.22
N SER A 194 -8.29 3.77 -27.82
CA SER A 194 -9.66 4.30 -27.77
C SER A 194 -10.16 4.34 -26.32
N GLU A 195 -11.13 5.20 -26.04
CA GLU A 195 -11.79 5.28 -24.74
C GLU A 195 -13.28 5.00 -24.90
N THR A 196 -13.81 4.12 -24.03
CA THR A 196 -15.25 3.84 -23.95
C THR A 196 -15.73 4.14 -22.53
N ARG A 197 -17.01 4.47 -22.41
CA ARG A 197 -17.65 4.66 -21.09
C ARG A 197 -18.42 3.40 -20.72
N GLU A 198 -18.16 2.90 -19.51
CA GLU A 198 -18.87 1.81 -18.89
C GLU A 198 -19.58 2.31 -17.63
N THR A 199 -20.78 1.81 -17.35
CA THR A 199 -21.53 2.19 -16.15
C THR A 199 -21.79 0.95 -15.33
N VAL A 200 -21.47 1.03 -14.03
CA VAL A 200 -21.71 -0.05 -13.04
C VAL A 200 -22.45 0.52 -11.86
N LYS A 201 -23.51 -0.16 -11.43
CA LYS A 201 -24.17 0.11 -10.16
C LYS A 201 -23.55 -0.72 -9.05
N ALA A 202 -23.38 -0.15 -7.86
CA ALA A 202 -22.82 -0.86 -6.72
C ALA A 202 -23.66 -0.63 -5.46
N ARG A 203 -23.77 -1.66 -4.63
CA ARG A 203 -24.31 -1.50 -3.29
C ARG A 203 -23.33 -0.70 -2.43
N TYR A 204 -22.03 -1.02 -2.56
CA TYR A 204 -20.94 -0.29 -1.92
C TYR A 204 -19.81 -0.03 -2.92
N LEU A 205 -19.20 1.15 -2.86
CA LEU A 205 -18.02 1.51 -3.61
C LEU A 205 -16.88 1.86 -2.65
N VAL A 206 -15.68 1.30 -2.89
CA VAL A 206 -14.50 1.60 -2.07
C VAL A 206 -13.39 2.16 -2.93
N GLY A 207 -13.02 3.41 -2.68
CA GLY A 207 -11.90 4.10 -3.33
C GLY A 207 -10.57 3.75 -2.67
N CYS A 208 -9.76 2.94 -3.37
CA CYS A 208 -8.39 2.57 -3.04
C CYS A 208 -7.41 3.14 -4.09
N ASP A 209 -7.77 4.26 -4.70
CA ASP A 209 -7.16 4.87 -5.87
C ASP A 209 -6.04 5.88 -5.54
N GLY A 210 -5.54 5.82 -4.31
CA GLY A 210 -4.30 6.45 -3.88
C GLY A 210 -4.42 7.95 -3.61
N ALA A 211 -3.28 8.60 -3.39
CA ALA A 211 -3.18 10.01 -2.95
C ALA A 211 -3.91 11.02 -3.87
N ARG A 212 -4.13 10.67 -5.15
CA ARG A 212 -4.88 11.48 -6.13
C ARG A 212 -6.28 10.93 -6.39
N SER A 213 -6.90 10.36 -5.38
CA SER A 213 -8.18 9.66 -5.45
C SER A 213 -9.27 10.48 -6.14
N ALA A 214 -9.83 9.89 -7.21
CA ALA A 214 -11.01 10.40 -7.89
C ALA A 214 -12.27 10.16 -7.05
N VAL A 215 -12.33 9.04 -6.30
CA VAL A 215 -13.42 8.72 -5.39
C VAL A 215 -13.53 9.78 -4.28
N ARG A 216 -12.40 10.10 -3.62
CA ARG A 216 -12.35 11.18 -2.61
C ARG A 216 -12.84 12.50 -3.18
N GLY A 217 -12.36 12.87 -4.39
CA GLY A 217 -12.79 14.11 -5.06
C GLY A 217 -14.28 14.14 -5.37
N ALA A 218 -14.86 12.99 -5.79
CA ALA A 218 -16.28 12.87 -6.07
C ALA A 218 -17.16 12.93 -4.79
N MET A 219 -16.58 12.59 -3.62
CA MET A 219 -17.21 12.80 -2.31
C MET A 219 -17.11 14.25 -1.82
N GLY A 220 -16.41 15.14 -2.55
CA GLY A 220 -16.17 16.52 -2.13
C GLY A 220 -15.15 16.66 -1.01
N LEU A 221 -14.33 15.62 -0.77
CA LEU A 221 -13.31 15.59 0.28
C LEU A 221 -11.93 15.97 -0.27
N GLU A 222 -11.12 16.56 0.60
CA GLU A 222 -9.75 16.97 0.30
C GLU A 222 -8.77 16.42 1.33
N LEU A 223 -7.52 16.16 0.91
CA LEU A 223 -6.42 15.87 1.83
C LEU A 223 -5.91 17.18 2.43
N LYS A 224 -5.99 17.29 3.75
CA LYS A 224 -5.49 18.41 4.55
C LYS A 224 -4.23 17.98 5.30
N GLY A 225 -3.29 18.88 5.51
CA GLY A 225 -2.06 18.64 6.26
C GLY A 225 -0.86 19.37 5.66
N ASP A 226 0.27 19.26 6.35
CA ASP A 226 1.48 20.00 6.02
C ASP A 226 2.42 19.18 5.13
N SER A 227 3.08 19.89 4.22
CA SER A 227 4.31 19.41 3.60
C SER A 227 5.46 19.73 4.55
N ALA A 228 6.27 18.76 4.89
CA ALA A 228 7.44 18.96 5.77
C ALA A 228 8.52 19.84 5.10
N ASN A 229 8.28 20.33 3.88
CA ASN A 229 9.24 21.11 3.06
C ASN A 229 10.63 20.43 2.97
N LYS A 230 10.67 19.12 3.08
CA LYS A 230 11.89 18.31 2.97
C LYS A 230 11.78 17.36 1.80
N ALA A 231 12.80 17.38 0.96
CA ALA A 231 12.98 16.40 -0.09
C ALA A 231 13.77 15.19 0.43
N TRP A 232 13.33 14.00 0.07
CA TRP A 232 14.05 12.75 0.32
C TRP A 232 14.34 12.06 -0.99
N GLY A 233 15.62 11.82 -1.22
CA GLY A 233 16.06 10.94 -2.30
C GLY A 233 15.99 9.50 -1.84
N VAL A 234 15.59 8.61 -2.73
CA VAL A 234 15.56 7.16 -2.49
C VAL A 234 16.20 6.46 -3.67
N MET A 235 17.09 5.51 -3.41
CA MET A 235 17.71 4.71 -4.45
C MET A 235 17.91 3.27 -4.00
N ASP A 236 17.58 2.33 -4.89
CA ASP A 236 17.88 0.90 -4.75
C ASP A 236 19.18 0.62 -5.49
N VAL A 237 20.22 0.25 -4.77
CA VAL A 237 21.58 0.18 -5.30
C VAL A 237 22.28 -1.14 -5.05
N LEU A 238 23.16 -1.49 -5.97
CA LEU A 238 24.26 -2.42 -5.78
C LEU A 238 25.49 -1.59 -5.44
N ALA A 239 26.03 -1.72 -4.23
CA ALA A 239 27.17 -0.95 -3.77
C ALA A 239 28.28 -1.84 -3.22
N VAL A 240 29.52 -1.40 -3.42
CA VAL A 240 30.70 -1.92 -2.73
C VAL A 240 31.05 -0.96 -1.60
N THR A 241 31.06 -1.46 -0.37
CA THR A 241 31.26 -0.64 0.81
C THR A 241 31.97 -1.41 1.92
N ASP A 242 32.70 -0.70 2.77
CA ASP A 242 33.28 -1.20 4.03
C ASP A 242 32.42 -0.80 5.25
N PHE A 243 31.23 -0.20 5.02
CA PHE A 243 30.31 0.14 6.08
C PHE A 243 29.74 -1.14 6.73
N PRO A 244 29.99 -1.37 8.04
CA PRO A 244 29.72 -2.68 8.65
C PRO A 244 28.24 -3.04 8.72
N ASP A 245 27.34 -2.03 8.79
CA ASP A 245 25.90 -2.24 8.98
C ASP A 245 25.08 -2.11 7.68
N ILE A 246 25.74 -2.21 6.51
CA ILE A 246 25.04 -2.11 5.21
C ILE A 246 23.92 -3.15 5.05
N ARG A 247 23.98 -4.26 5.79
CA ARG A 247 22.99 -5.34 5.80
C ARG A 247 22.07 -5.29 7.02
N GLN A 248 21.96 -4.14 7.68
CA GLN A 248 21.03 -3.89 8.77
C GLN A 248 20.18 -2.66 8.49
N LYS A 249 18.96 -2.61 9.00
CA LYS A 249 18.19 -1.36 9.05
C LYS A 249 18.97 -0.37 9.89
N THR A 250 19.37 0.75 9.30
CA THR A 250 20.33 1.68 9.90
C THR A 250 19.87 3.11 9.72
N LEU A 251 19.83 3.86 10.81
CA LEU A 251 19.62 5.31 10.80
C LEU A 251 20.94 6.01 11.06
N ILE A 252 21.31 6.91 10.18
CA ILE A 252 22.51 7.76 10.30
C ILE A 252 22.06 9.22 10.41
N GLN A 253 22.55 9.94 11.41
CA GLN A 253 22.38 11.38 11.59
C GLN A 253 23.74 12.06 11.60
N ALA A 254 24.16 12.62 10.46
CA ALA A 254 25.44 13.29 10.31
C ALA A 254 25.27 14.81 10.44
N THR A 255 25.97 15.41 11.38
CA THR A 255 25.94 16.85 11.63
C THR A 255 26.41 17.61 10.38
N GLY A 256 25.58 18.53 9.88
CA GLY A 256 25.90 19.32 8.68
C GLY A 256 25.75 18.59 7.34
N SER A 257 25.55 17.27 7.32
CA SER A 257 25.38 16.47 6.10
C SER A 257 23.99 15.82 5.95
N GLY A 258 23.11 15.95 6.96
CA GLY A 258 21.75 15.44 6.91
C GLY A 258 21.58 14.02 7.50
N ALA A 259 20.44 13.41 7.19
CA ALA A 259 20.08 12.08 7.64
C ALA A 259 20.06 11.08 6.49
N LEU A 260 20.37 9.81 6.82
CA LEU A 260 20.33 8.70 5.88
C LEU A 260 19.71 7.47 6.57
N LEU A 261 18.84 6.76 5.84
CA LEU A 261 18.27 5.50 6.28
C LEU A 261 18.68 4.40 5.28
N ILE A 262 19.21 3.32 5.80
CA ILE A 262 19.53 2.11 5.05
C ILE A 262 18.47 1.07 5.32
N ILE A 263 17.89 0.52 4.27
CA ILE A 263 16.99 -0.62 4.31
C ILE A 263 17.60 -1.73 3.45
N PRO A 264 18.07 -2.83 4.07
CA PRO A 264 18.50 -3.99 3.30
C PRO A 264 17.35 -4.56 2.48
N ARG A 265 17.65 -4.93 1.23
CA ARG A 265 16.64 -5.52 0.36
C ARG A 265 16.74 -7.04 0.38
N GLU A 266 15.67 -7.68 -0.05
CA GLU A 266 15.62 -9.11 -0.34
C GLU A 266 16.76 -9.54 -1.27
N GLY A 267 17.12 -10.81 -1.24
CA GLY A 267 18.20 -11.38 -2.07
C GLY A 267 19.62 -11.21 -1.51
N GLY A 268 19.81 -10.38 -0.47
CA GLY A 268 21.06 -10.32 0.30
C GLY A 268 22.16 -9.42 -0.28
N TYR A 269 21.95 -8.72 -1.41
CA TYR A 269 23.00 -7.93 -2.08
C TYR A 269 22.59 -6.47 -2.36
N MET A 270 21.31 -6.15 -2.51
CA MET A 270 20.83 -4.78 -2.68
C MET A 270 20.59 -4.08 -1.34
N ALA A 271 20.74 -2.76 -1.36
CA ALA A 271 20.30 -1.89 -0.27
C ALA A 271 19.47 -0.74 -0.83
N ARG A 272 18.42 -0.36 -0.12
CA ARG A 272 17.70 0.88 -0.35
C ARG A 272 18.26 1.96 0.56
N ILE A 273 18.64 3.06 -0.05
CA ILE A 273 19.22 4.22 0.63
C ILE A 273 18.23 5.38 0.53
N TYR A 274 17.76 5.86 1.66
CA TYR A 274 17.02 7.12 1.77
C TYR A 274 17.98 8.21 2.21
N VAL A 275 18.05 9.30 1.48
CA VAL A 275 18.94 10.44 1.78
C VAL A 275 18.09 11.68 1.99
N GLU A 276 18.24 12.34 3.14
CA GLU A 276 17.63 13.65 3.37
C GLU A 276 18.35 14.67 2.50
N MET A 277 17.58 15.30 1.60
CA MET A 277 18.08 16.38 0.76
C MET A 277 17.79 17.73 1.44
N GLU A 278 18.29 18.80 0.85
CA GLU A 278 18.10 20.15 1.37
C GLU A 278 16.61 20.51 1.61
N THR A 279 16.36 21.38 2.58
CA THR A 279 15.03 21.90 2.88
C THR A 279 14.51 22.73 1.70
N LEU A 280 13.29 22.44 1.28
CA LEU A 280 12.58 23.18 0.24
C LEU A 280 12.12 24.54 0.77
N GLY A 281 12.19 25.59 -0.04
CA GLY A 281 11.59 26.87 0.26
C GLY A 281 10.06 26.79 0.40
N LYS A 282 9.44 27.71 1.14
CA LYS A 282 7.99 27.74 1.31
C LYS A 282 7.27 27.83 -0.05
N GLY A 283 6.50 26.80 -0.42
CA GLY A 283 5.80 26.71 -1.71
C GLY A 283 6.66 26.17 -2.86
N GLU A 284 7.91 25.82 -2.64
CA GLU A 284 8.76 25.17 -3.63
C GLU A 284 8.42 23.68 -3.71
N ARG A 285 8.39 23.11 -4.93
CA ARG A 285 8.15 21.69 -5.15
C ARG A 285 9.41 20.99 -5.62
N VAL A 286 9.64 19.76 -5.18
CA VAL A 286 10.76 18.89 -5.57
C VAL A 286 10.94 18.83 -7.10
N ARG A 287 9.85 18.73 -7.84
CA ARG A 287 9.89 18.69 -9.32
C ARG A 287 10.53 19.92 -9.98
N ASN A 288 10.64 21.05 -9.26
CA ASN A 288 11.24 22.27 -9.76
C ASN A 288 12.77 22.32 -9.52
N ARG A 289 13.29 21.38 -8.73
CA ARG A 289 14.70 21.15 -8.52
C ARG A 289 15.13 19.97 -9.35
N ASN A 290 16.04 20.14 -10.27
CA ASN A 290 16.62 19.08 -11.10
C ASN A 290 17.60 18.23 -10.28
N ILE A 291 17.15 17.59 -9.19
CA ILE A 291 17.96 16.69 -8.39
C ILE A 291 18.25 15.43 -9.22
N SER A 292 19.51 15.15 -9.46
CA SER A 292 19.97 13.99 -10.23
C SER A 292 20.27 12.79 -9.33
N LEU A 293 20.47 11.61 -9.94
CA LEU A 293 20.95 10.43 -9.23
C LEU A 293 22.36 10.64 -8.66
N GLU A 294 23.21 11.36 -9.39
CA GLU A 294 24.58 11.69 -8.99
C GLU A 294 24.59 12.55 -7.72
N ASP A 295 23.64 13.48 -7.58
CA ASP A 295 23.48 14.29 -6.37
C ASP A 295 23.11 13.43 -5.16
N LEU A 296 22.24 12.43 -5.35
CA LEU A 296 21.86 11.48 -4.28
C LEU A 296 23.05 10.62 -3.86
N ILE A 297 23.81 10.11 -4.82
CA ILE A 297 24.99 9.29 -4.56
C ILE A 297 26.04 10.12 -3.82
N ALA A 298 26.30 11.35 -4.27
CA ALA A 298 27.28 12.25 -3.65
C ALA A 298 26.89 12.60 -2.20
N ALA A 299 25.62 12.91 -1.96
CA ALA A 299 25.11 13.17 -0.62
C ALA A 299 25.24 11.94 0.31
N ALA A 300 24.90 10.74 -0.20
CA ALA A 300 25.10 9.50 0.55
C ALA A 300 26.59 9.28 0.89
N GLN A 301 27.48 9.41 -0.08
CA GLN A 301 28.93 9.25 0.12
C GLN A 301 29.50 10.20 1.18
N GLN A 302 28.97 11.41 1.24
CA GLN A 302 29.38 12.38 2.27
C GLN A 302 28.94 11.93 3.66
N ILE A 303 27.73 11.40 3.81
CA ILE A 303 27.17 10.94 5.08
C ILE A 303 27.88 9.68 5.58
N PHE A 304 28.29 8.77 4.68
CA PHE A 304 28.95 7.52 5.05
C PHE A 304 30.38 7.66 5.58
N ARG A 305 31.02 8.85 5.49
CA ARG A 305 32.38 9.03 5.96
C ARG A 305 32.60 8.57 7.41
N PRO A 306 33.70 7.85 7.71
CA PRO A 306 34.89 7.60 6.87
C PRO A 306 34.76 6.40 5.92
N HIS A 307 33.61 5.72 5.91
CA HIS A 307 33.40 4.51 5.13
C HIS A 307 33.27 4.82 3.64
N LYS A 308 33.76 3.92 2.82
CA LYS A 308 33.58 3.98 1.36
C LYS A 308 32.16 3.52 1.00
N PHE A 309 31.54 4.21 0.06
CA PHE A 309 30.28 3.83 -0.53
C PHE A 309 30.37 4.02 -2.06
N ASP A 310 30.61 2.93 -2.78
CA ASP A 310 30.82 2.92 -4.22
C ASP A 310 29.63 2.23 -4.91
N VAL A 311 28.72 3.02 -5.47
CA VAL A 311 27.52 2.53 -6.18
C VAL A 311 27.94 1.99 -7.53
N LYS A 312 27.71 0.71 -7.78
CA LYS A 312 28.03 0.01 -9.04
C LYS A 312 26.87 0.00 -10.01
N ASP A 313 25.65 -0.07 -9.48
CA ASP A 313 24.43 -0.04 -10.29
C ASP A 313 23.27 0.52 -9.47
N THR A 314 22.30 1.14 -10.15
CA THR A 314 21.08 1.68 -9.54
C THR A 314 19.88 1.09 -10.28
N ILE A 315 19.14 0.22 -9.59
CA ILE A 315 17.99 -0.49 -10.15
C ILE A 315 16.80 0.46 -10.29
N TRP A 316 16.67 1.37 -9.32
CA TRP A 316 15.58 2.34 -9.27
C TRP A 316 15.94 3.50 -8.35
N TRP A 317 15.45 4.69 -8.65
CA TRP A 317 15.57 5.86 -7.79
C TRP A 317 14.39 6.82 -7.97
N SER A 318 14.15 7.65 -6.98
CA SER A 318 13.13 8.71 -6.99
C SER A 318 13.44 9.77 -5.95
N VAL A 319 12.79 10.93 -6.08
CA VAL A 319 12.81 11.99 -5.06
C VAL A 319 11.39 12.29 -4.64
N TYR A 320 11.14 12.29 -3.34
CA TYR A 320 9.83 12.53 -2.75
C TYR A 320 9.79 13.83 -1.97
N GLU A 321 8.66 14.48 -2.05
CA GLU A 321 8.25 15.52 -1.12
C GLU A 321 7.44 14.86 -0.01
N ILE A 322 7.91 14.97 1.24
CA ILE A 322 7.24 14.39 2.39
C ILE A 322 6.04 15.26 2.75
N GLY A 323 4.87 14.64 2.81
CA GLY A 323 3.65 15.27 3.32
C GLY A 323 2.83 14.26 4.11
N GLN A 324 2.45 14.65 5.32
CA GLN A 324 1.43 13.96 6.08
C GLN A 324 0.12 14.68 5.84
N ARG A 325 -0.85 13.97 5.32
CA ARG A 325 -2.16 14.54 4.99
C ARG A 325 -3.26 13.56 5.32
N LEU A 326 -4.37 14.07 5.79
CA LEU A 326 -5.54 13.33 6.22
C LEU A 326 -6.80 13.96 5.65
N THR A 327 -7.84 13.18 5.37
CA THR A 327 -9.18 13.70 5.08
C THR A 327 -10.00 13.79 6.38
N ASP A 328 -11.06 14.59 6.35
CA ASP A 328 -11.95 14.73 7.51
C ASP A 328 -12.84 13.50 7.73
N LYS A 329 -13.10 12.71 6.68
CA LYS A 329 -13.98 11.53 6.70
C LYS A 329 -13.43 10.44 5.77
N PHE A 330 -13.76 9.18 6.05
CA PHE A 330 -13.36 8.01 5.25
C PHE A 330 -14.55 7.32 4.57
N ASP A 331 -15.75 7.93 4.70
CA ASP A 331 -16.97 7.49 4.05
C ASP A 331 -17.88 8.70 3.73
N ASN A 332 -19.01 8.44 3.04
CA ASN A 332 -19.98 9.46 2.69
C ASN A 332 -21.11 9.61 3.72
N ALA A 333 -20.98 9.04 4.92
CA ALA A 333 -21.99 9.22 5.97
C ALA A 333 -22.06 10.69 6.42
N ASP A 334 -23.25 11.14 6.75
CA ASP A 334 -23.44 12.39 7.46
C ASP A 334 -23.23 12.18 8.98
N GLU A 335 -22.96 13.26 9.71
CA GLU A 335 -22.83 13.23 11.17
C GLU A 335 -24.18 12.97 11.87
N ASP A 336 -25.27 13.22 11.17
CA ASP A 336 -26.63 12.93 11.64
C ASP A 336 -26.84 11.40 11.75
N PRO A 337 -27.16 10.86 12.94
CA PRO A 337 -27.43 9.44 13.14
C PRO A 337 -28.61 8.93 12.29
N ASP A 338 -29.57 9.79 11.96
CA ASP A 338 -30.73 9.45 11.14
C ASP A 338 -30.48 9.58 9.63
N ALA A 339 -29.28 10.07 9.23
CA ALA A 339 -28.88 10.14 7.83
C ALA A 339 -28.71 8.74 7.20
N PRO A 340 -28.83 8.63 5.87
CA PRO A 340 -28.57 7.40 5.15
C PRO A 340 -27.22 6.77 5.52
N LEU A 341 -27.19 5.45 5.56
CA LEU A 341 -25.95 4.70 5.82
C LEU A 341 -24.92 4.92 4.71
N PRO A 342 -23.61 4.85 5.04
CA PRO A 342 -22.57 5.02 4.05
C PRO A 342 -22.63 3.92 2.99
N SER A 343 -22.45 4.33 1.74
CA SER A 343 -22.36 3.45 0.57
C SER A 343 -21.05 3.64 -0.22
N VAL A 344 -20.31 4.72 0.06
CA VAL A 344 -19.01 5.02 -0.53
C VAL A 344 -17.98 5.18 0.58
N PHE A 345 -16.88 4.47 0.44
CA PHE A 345 -15.75 4.48 1.38
C PHE A 345 -14.45 4.78 0.64
N ILE A 346 -13.46 5.26 1.35
CA ILE A 346 -12.08 5.39 0.87
C ILE A 346 -11.14 4.70 1.85
N ALA A 347 -10.00 4.17 1.34
CA ALA A 347 -9.01 3.43 2.13
C ALA A 347 -7.58 3.72 1.65
N GLY A 348 -6.61 3.65 2.55
CA GLY A 348 -5.20 3.88 2.29
C GLY A 348 -4.91 5.31 1.87
N ASP A 349 -4.00 5.52 0.92
CA ASP A 349 -3.58 6.86 0.48
C ASP A 349 -4.74 7.72 -0.06
N ALA A 350 -5.91 7.15 -0.32
CA ALA A 350 -7.11 7.91 -0.61
C ALA A 350 -7.63 8.67 0.62
N CYS A 351 -7.37 8.18 1.83
CA CYS A 351 -7.75 8.79 3.11
C CYS A 351 -6.61 9.62 3.70
N HIS A 352 -5.40 9.09 3.70
CA HIS A 352 -4.25 9.61 4.42
C HIS A 352 -2.95 9.27 3.69
N THR A 353 -1.98 10.17 3.75
CA THR A 353 -0.63 9.94 3.22
C THR A 353 0.39 10.09 4.33
N HIS A 354 1.33 9.16 4.40
CA HIS A 354 2.35 9.09 5.44
C HIS A 354 3.74 9.44 4.93
N SER A 355 4.59 9.88 5.84
CA SER A 355 6.02 10.02 5.58
C SER A 355 6.64 8.63 5.33
N PRO A 356 7.51 8.47 4.32
CA PRO A 356 8.19 7.19 4.07
C PRO A 356 9.17 6.78 5.18
N LYS A 357 9.53 7.68 6.11
CA LYS A 357 10.51 7.44 7.18
C LYS A 357 10.18 6.25 8.08
N ALA A 358 8.91 6.08 8.39
CA ALA A 358 8.45 5.01 9.28
C ALA A 358 8.08 3.72 8.53
N GLY A 359 8.02 3.74 7.18
CA GLY A 359 7.60 2.59 6.38
C GLY A 359 6.14 2.18 6.60
N GLN A 360 5.28 3.08 7.12
CA GLN A 360 3.94 2.73 7.58
C GLN A 360 2.87 2.78 6.48
N GLY A 361 3.03 3.61 5.44
CA GLY A 361 1.96 3.89 4.49
C GLY A 361 1.28 2.65 3.89
N MET A 362 2.05 1.67 3.40
CA MET A 362 1.50 0.43 2.87
C MET A 362 0.79 -0.40 3.95
N ASN A 363 1.37 -0.48 5.15
CA ASN A 363 0.86 -1.27 6.27
C ASN A 363 -0.49 -0.74 6.77
N VAL A 364 -0.59 0.57 6.98
CA VAL A 364 -1.85 1.23 7.38
C VAL A 364 -2.89 1.08 6.28
N SER A 365 -2.52 1.29 5.01
CA SER A 365 -3.43 1.12 3.87
C SER A 365 -4.05 -0.30 3.80
N MET A 366 -3.26 -1.33 4.07
CA MET A 366 -3.77 -2.71 4.16
C MET A 366 -4.66 -2.90 5.40
N GLY A 367 -4.28 -2.30 6.53
CA GLY A 367 -5.04 -2.33 7.77
C GLY A 367 -6.45 -1.75 7.63
N ASP A 368 -6.59 -0.59 6.95
CA ASP A 368 -7.87 0.03 6.67
C ASP A 368 -8.80 -0.93 5.94
N SER A 369 -8.31 -1.50 4.85
CA SER A 369 -9.06 -2.40 3.99
C SER A 369 -9.40 -3.71 4.69
N PHE A 370 -8.46 -4.24 5.49
CA PHE A 370 -8.71 -5.44 6.29
C PHE A 370 -9.82 -5.20 7.33
N ASN A 371 -9.83 -4.00 7.94
CA ASN A 371 -10.90 -3.58 8.86
C ASN A 371 -12.25 -3.42 8.15
N LEU A 372 -12.29 -2.84 6.94
CA LEU A 372 -13.52 -2.59 6.20
C LEU A 372 -14.13 -3.88 5.63
N GLY A 373 -13.30 -4.78 5.11
CA GLY A 373 -13.79 -5.93 4.32
C GLY A 373 -14.68 -6.88 5.10
N TRP A 374 -14.31 -7.26 6.33
CA TRP A 374 -15.16 -8.13 7.14
C TRP A 374 -16.47 -7.46 7.56
N LYS A 375 -16.47 -6.13 7.75
CA LYS A 375 -17.68 -5.34 8.06
C LYS A 375 -18.64 -5.35 6.87
N LEU A 376 -18.11 -5.08 5.66
CA LEU A 376 -18.91 -5.15 4.42
C LEU A 376 -19.51 -6.54 4.24
N ALA A 377 -18.69 -7.59 4.35
CA ALA A 377 -19.18 -8.96 4.21
C ALA A 377 -20.27 -9.31 5.24
N ALA A 378 -20.06 -8.96 6.51
CA ALA A 378 -21.03 -9.23 7.58
C ALA A 378 -22.36 -8.51 7.35
N VAL A 379 -22.32 -7.28 6.86
CA VAL A 379 -23.52 -6.48 6.56
C VAL A 379 -24.24 -6.99 5.30
N ILE A 380 -23.49 -7.26 4.23
CA ILE A 380 -24.09 -7.75 2.97
C ILE A 380 -24.80 -9.10 3.19
N GLN A 381 -24.18 -9.99 3.98
CA GLN A 381 -24.77 -11.29 4.34
C GLN A 381 -25.86 -11.21 5.41
N GLY A 382 -26.20 -10.03 5.93
CA GLY A 382 -27.21 -9.86 6.98
C GLY A 382 -26.82 -10.42 8.35
N ARG A 383 -25.51 -10.71 8.57
CA ARG A 383 -24.97 -11.21 9.85
C ARG A 383 -24.77 -10.10 10.88
N SER A 384 -24.73 -8.84 10.44
CA SER A 384 -24.56 -7.67 11.29
C SER A 384 -25.50 -6.53 10.87
N ASN A 385 -25.86 -5.68 11.85
CA ASN A 385 -26.60 -4.46 11.57
C ASN A 385 -25.77 -3.55 10.64
N PRO A 386 -26.36 -2.94 9.60
CA PRO A 386 -25.68 -1.99 8.72
C PRO A 386 -25.01 -0.80 9.41
N ASP A 387 -25.44 -0.40 10.61
CA ASP A 387 -24.79 0.63 11.43
C ASP A 387 -23.33 0.28 11.79
N LEU A 388 -22.95 -0.99 11.69
CA LEU A 388 -21.56 -1.41 11.85
C LEU A 388 -20.62 -0.63 10.93
N LEU A 389 -21.07 -0.27 9.71
CA LEU A 389 -20.26 0.44 8.73
C LEU A 389 -19.87 1.85 9.18
N ARG A 390 -20.70 2.52 10.00
CA ARG A 390 -20.36 3.84 10.59
C ARG A 390 -19.10 3.78 11.47
N SER A 391 -18.80 2.60 12.05
CA SER A 391 -17.62 2.41 12.88
C SER A 391 -16.31 2.41 12.07
N TYR A 392 -16.35 2.36 10.74
CA TYR A 392 -15.13 2.38 9.92
C TYR A 392 -14.42 3.73 10.02
N SER A 393 -15.09 4.81 9.63
CA SER A 393 -14.52 6.16 9.68
C SER A 393 -14.14 6.59 11.10
N CYS A 394 -14.98 6.26 12.08
CA CYS A 394 -14.75 6.60 13.49
C CYS A 394 -13.46 5.96 14.05
N LEU A 395 -13.25 4.67 13.81
CA LEU A 395 -12.09 3.95 14.33
C LEU A 395 -10.78 4.38 13.67
N LEU A 396 -10.77 4.57 12.35
CA LEU A 396 -9.57 4.97 11.63
C LEU A 396 -9.14 6.41 11.99
N TYR A 397 -10.09 7.33 12.05
CA TYR A 397 -9.79 8.70 12.41
C TYR A 397 -9.14 8.83 13.79
N THR A 398 -9.56 7.98 14.76
CA THR A 398 -8.95 7.97 16.11
C THR A 398 -7.56 7.33 16.14
N SER A 399 -7.30 6.32 15.30
CA SER A 399 -5.96 5.69 15.21
C SER A 399 -4.96 6.61 14.55
N ASP A 400 -5.33 7.28 13.45
CA ASP A 400 -4.45 8.22 12.74
C ASP A 400 -4.12 9.45 13.58
N ALA A 401 -5.07 9.95 14.39
CA ALA A 401 -4.83 11.05 15.32
C ALA A 401 -3.89 10.66 16.49
N ALA A 402 -3.72 9.39 16.79
CA ALA A 402 -2.77 8.90 17.81
C ALA A 402 -1.34 8.84 17.28
N ASP A 403 -1.14 8.60 15.99
CA ASP A 403 0.19 8.57 15.35
C ASP A 403 0.81 9.97 15.17
N ASP A 404 0.02 11.03 15.29
CA ASP A 404 0.46 12.44 15.22
C ASP A 404 0.98 12.98 16.57
N ARG A 405 1.06 12.17 17.65
CA ARG A 405 1.57 12.51 18.98
C ARG A 405 2.84 11.73 19.27
#